data_119e0d54c60c957e7fad2eee35fa528f
#
_entry.id   119e0d54c60c957e7fad2eee35fa528f
#
_cell.length_a   1.000
_cell.length_b   1.000
_cell.length_c   1.000
_cell.angle_alpha   90.00
_cell.angle_beta   90.00
_cell.angle_gamma   90.00
#
_symmetry.space_group_name_H-M   'P 1'
#
loop_
_entity.id
_entity.type
_entity.pdbx_description
1 polymer ?
#
loop_
_entity_poly.entity_id
_entity_poly.type
_entity_poly.pdbx_seq_one_letter_code
_entity_poly.pdbx_strand_id
1 'polypeptide(L)'
;PWFIMNGAGEIMAKHLRYRHSLIPFIYSEGVKTHKYGKPLIEPIYYYYPENALAYKYKNSYYFGNLFIAPITSRAIYKGYGKVKAWLPEGRWTDIFTGEEYIAKEGGREITFYRTLDSIPALAKAGTTLIRSGDKHTNSPDNPNKLIMEVYSGNGEYVLYEDDGVNEATTI
;
A
#
# COMPACT_ATOMS: atom_id res chain seq x y z
N PRO A 1 16.89 7.45 -16.06
CA PRO A 1 15.73 8.06 -15.36
C PRO A 1 16.13 9.18 -14.38
N TRP A 2 17.32 9.12 -13.78
CA TRP A 2 17.83 10.09 -12.79
C TRP A 2 18.00 11.51 -13.32
N PHE A 3 18.08 11.68 -14.64
CA PHE A 3 18.33 12.97 -15.31
C PHE A 3 17.08 13.74 -15.72
N ILE A 4 15.88 13.17 -15.47
CA ILE A 4 14.64 13.72 -16.03
C ILE A 4 14.14 14.95 -15.24
N MET A 5 14.38 15.01 -13.93
CA MET A 5 13.90 16.09 -13.05
C MET A 5 14.85 16.29 -11.87
N ASN A 6 15.09 17.55 -11.50
CA ASN A 6 15.80 17.89 -10.26
C ASN A 6 15.05 17.28 -9.06
N GLY A 7 15.76 16.55 -8.19
CA GLY A 7 15.19 15.87 -7.02
C GLY A 7 14.53 14.52 -7.28
N ALA A 8 14.27 14.13 -8.54
CA ALA A 8 13.63 12.85 -8.84
C ALA A 8 14.45 11.65 -8.36
N GLY A 9 15.77 11.73 -8.43
CA GLY A 9 16.67 10.66 -7.96
C GLY A 9 16.51 10.36 -6.46
N GLU A 10 16.38 11.39 -5.63
CA GLU A 10 16.19 11.25 -4.19
C GLU A 10 14.83 10.65 -3.86
N ILE A 11 13.78 11.11 -4.54
CA ILE A 11 12.42 10.58 -4.38
C ILE A 11 12.38 9.11 -4.79
N MET A 12 12.97 8.77 -5.94
CA MET A 12 13.05 7.37 -6.39
C MET A 12 13.82 6.49 -5.41
N ALA A 13 14.96 6.97 -4.91
CA ALA A 13 15.76 6.24 -3.90
C ALA A 13 14.98 6.04 -2.59
N LYS A 14 14.23 7.07 -2.13
CA LYS A 14 13.33 6.97 -0.97
C LYS A 14 12.31 5.83 -1.17
N HIS A 15 11.60 5.81 -2.30
CA HIS A 15 10.57 4.81 -2.56
C HIS A 15 11.13 3.42 -2.82
N LEU A 16 12.30 3.30 -3.43
CA LEU A 16 12.98 2.01 -3.57
C LEU A 16 13.36 1.43 -2.20
N ARG A 17 13.92 2.25 -1.30
CA ARG A 17 14.22 1.81 0.08
C ARG A 17 12.96 1.44 0.84
N TYR A 18 11.88 2.24 0.69
CA TYR A 18 10.61 1.91 1.31
C TYR A 18 10.06 0.58 0.79
N ARG A 19 10.10 0.35 -0.54
CA ARG A 19 9.71 -0.94 -1.14
C ARG A 19 10.53 -2.10 -0.58
N HIS A 20 11.84 -1.92 -0.42
CA HIS A 20 12.69 -2.95 0.20
C HIS A 20 12.28 -3.24 1.65
N SER A 21 11.93 -2.22 2.41
CA SER A 21 11.45 -2.43 3.78
C SER A 21 10.14 -3.22 3.85
N LEU A 22 9.34 -3.22 2.79
CA LEU A 22 8.09 -3.99 2.70
C LEU A 22 8.28 -5.47 2.36
N ILE A 23 9.50 -5.98 2.22
CA ILE A 23 9.74 -7.39 1.85
C ILE A 23 9.00 -8.36 2.77
N PRO A 24 9.00 -8.23 4.12
CA PRO A 24 8.26 -9.14 4.99
C PRO A 24 6.75 -9.16 4.71
N PHE A 25 6.17 -7.98 4.42
CA PHE A 25 4.77 -7.86 4.03
C PHE A 25 4.51 -8.51 2.66
N ILE A 26 5.32 -8.17 1.65
CA ILE A 26 5.17 -8.69 0.28
C ILE A 26 5.34 -10.21 0.25
N TYR A 27 6.29 -10.73 1.00
CA TYR A 27 6.52 -12.17 1.13
C TYR A 27 5.31 -12.87 1.73
N SER A 28 4.79 -12.35 2.85
CA SER A 28 3.61 -12.92 3.51
C SER A 28 2.36 -12.90 2.61
N GLU A 29 2.15 -11.83 1.84
CA GLU A 29 1.08 -11.78 0.84
C GLU A 29 1.33 -12.75 -0.32
N GLY A 30 2.60 -12.98 -0.71
CA GLY A 30 2.99 -14.00 -1.69
C GLY A 30 2.65 -15.42 -1.22
N VAL A 31 2.89 -15.72 0.05
CA VAL A 31 2.49 -17.01 0.66
C VAL A 31 0.97 -17.17 0.64
N LYS A 32 0.21 -16.12 0.92
CA LYS A 32 -1.26 -16.13 0.80
C LYS A 32 -1.71 -16.37 -0.65
N THR A 33 -1.00 -15.79 -1.62
CA THR A 33 -1.25 -16.05 -3.04
C THR A 33 -1.05 -17.53 -3.36
N HIS A 34 0.05 -18.12 -2.90
CA HIS A 34 0.34 -19.54 -3.11
C HIS A 34 -0.70 -20.46 -2.45
N LYS A 35 -1.03 -20.20 -1.18
CA LYS A 35 -1.93 -21.07 -0.40
C LYS A 35 -3.41 -20.92 -0.74
N TYR A 36 -3.85 -19.69 -1.06
CA TYR A 36 -5.27 -19.36 -1.17
C TYR A 36 -5.67 -18.76 -2.52
N GLY A 37 -4.73 -18.58 -3.45
CA GLY A 37 -5.01 -17.97 -4.74
C GLY A 37 -5.34 -16.47 -4.65
N LYS A 38 -5.07 -15.81 -3.51
CA LYS A 38 -5.33 -14.38 -3.32
C LYS A 38 -4.17 -13.54 -3.86
N PRO A 39 -4.34 -12.78 -4.97
CA PRO A 39 -3.27 -11.94 -5.50
C PRO A 39 -2.86 -10.83 -4.54
N LEU A 40 -1.58 -10.42 -4.61
CA LEU A 40 -1.08 -9.25 -3.87
C LEU A 40 -1.74 -7.95 -4.34
N ILE A 41 -2.03 -7.86 -5.65
CA ILE A 41 -2.66 -6.68 -6.27
C ILE A 41 -4.02 -7.10 -6.81
N GLU A 42 -5.07 -6.40 -6.33
CA GLU A 42 -6.45 -6.71 -6.72
C GLU A 42 -7.22 -5.44 -7.07
N PRO A 43 -7.92 -5.41 -8.21
CA PRO A 43 -8.81 -4.30 -8.54
C PRO A 43 -9.92 -4.16 -7.49
N ILE A 44 -10.33 -2.94 -7.16
CA ILE A 44 -11.38 -2.72 -6.15
C ILE A 44 -12.73 -3.32 -6.55
N TYR A 45 -13.04 -3.45 -7.84
CA TYR A 45 -14.30 -4.05 -8.31
C TYR A 45 -14.38 -5.57 -8.05
N TYR A 46 -13.30 -6.25 -7.67
CA TYR A 46 -13.38 -7.64 -7.19
C TYR A 46 -14.14 -7.75 -5.86
N TYR A 47 -14.01 -6.74 -5.01
CA TYR A 47 -14.69 -6.68 -3.72
C TYR A 47 -16.05 -6.01 -3.78
N TYR A 48 -16.29 -5.22 -4.84
CA TYR A 48 -17.51 -4.42 -5.01
C TYR A 48 -18.06 -4.57 -6.42
N PRO A 49 -18.39 -5.82 -6.86
CA PRO A 49 -18.78 -6.09 -8.25
C PRO A 49 -20.07 -5.40 -8.67
N GLU A 50 -20.97 -5.12 -7.72
CA GLU A 50 -22.25 -4.45 -7.98
C GLU A 50 -22.16 -2.91 -7.91
N ASN A 51 -21.00 -2.36 -7.58
CA ASN A 51 -20.85 -0.92 -7.41
C ASN A 51 -20.26 -0.25 -8.64
N ALA A 52 -21.06 0.54 -9.35
CA ALA A 52 -20.63 1.26 -10.54
C ALA A 52 -19.43 2.21 -10.31
N LEU A 53 -19.25 2.73 -9.08
CA LEU A 53 -18.12 3.60 -8.75
C LEU A 53 -16.80 2.83 -8.69
N ALA A 54 -16.83 1.53 -8.34
CA ALA A 54 -15.65 0.68 -8.37
C ALA A 54 -15.10 0.53 -9.81
N TYR A 55 -15.99 0.44 -10.80
CA TYR A 55 -15.60 0.39 -12.21
C TYR A 55 -15.24 1.76 -12.78
N LYS A 56 -15.94 2.82 -12.34
CA LYS A 56 -15.61 4.21 -12.73
C LYS A 56 -14.19 4.59 -12.33
N TYR A 57 -13.75 4.17 -11.13
CA TYR A 57 -12.42 4.44 -10.59
C TYR A 57 -11.50 3.21 -10.64
N LYS A 58 -11.55 2.47 -11.72
CA LYS A 58 -10.82 1.20 -11.95
C LYS A 58 -9.30 1.27 -11.83
N ASN A 59 -8.71 2.47 -11.82
CA ASN A 59 -7.27 2.65 -11.62
C ASN A 59 -6.85 2.54 -10.14
N SER A 60 -7.82 2.58 -9.21
CA SER A 60 -7.57 2.29 -7.82
C SER A 60 -7.56 0.79 -7.58
N TYR A 61 -6.71 0.34 -6.67
CA TYR A 61 -6.54 -1.09 -6.41
C TYR A 61 -6.15 -1.34 -4.95
N TYR A 62 -6.25 -2.57 -4.51
CA TYR A 62 -5.67 -3.04 -3.27
C TYR A 62 -4.26 -3.58 -3.52
N PHE A 63 -3.32 -3.22 -2.64
CA PHE A 63 -2.02 -3.83 -2.50
C PHE A 63 -2.00 -4.51 -1.13
N GLY A 64 -2.26 -5.81 -1.11
CA GLY A 64 -2.63 -6.50 0.12
C GLY A 64 -3.85 -5.85 0.77
N ASN A 65 -3.66 -5.26 1.94
CA ASN A 65 -4.73 -4.58 2.68
C ASN A 65 -4.72 -3.04 2.52
N LEU A 66 -3.85 -2.52 1.66
CA LEU A 66 -3.73 -1.08 1.40
C LEU A 66 -4.54 -0.69 0.17
N PHE A 67 -5.39 0.33 0.28
CA PHE A 67 -6.05 0.95 -0.86
C PHE A 67 -5.10 1.95 -1.51
N ILE A 68 -4.85 1.80 -2.80
CA ILE A 68 -3.94 2.64 -3.58
C ILE A 68 -4.71 3.40 -4.65
N ALA A 69 -4.47 4.70 -4.75
CA ALA A 69 -5.01 5.54 -5.83
C ALA A 69 -3.85 6.25 -6.55
N PRO A 70 -3.27 5.66 -7.62
CA PRO A 70 -2.11 6.22 -8.29
C PRO A 70 -2.46 7.52 -9.02
N ILE A 71 -1.58 8.53 -8.88
CA ILE A 71 -1.69 9.78 -9.63
C ILE A 71 -0.99 9.61 -10.97
N THR A 72 -1.75 9.53 -12.05
CA THR A 72 -1.26 9.32 -13.41
C THR A 72 -1.30 10.60 -14.27
N SER A 73 -1.89 11.68 -13.75
CA SER A 73 -1.93 12.98 -14.42
C SER A 73 -0.69 13.82 -14.11
N ARG A 74 -0.34 14.75 -15.03
CA ARG A 74 0.71 15.73 -14.75
C ARG A 74 0.34 16.61 -13.56
N ALA A 75 1.36 17.03 -12.81
CA ALA A 75 1.20 18.03 -11.77
C ALA A 75 0.64 19.35 -12.38
N ILE A 76 -0.37 19.93 -11.73
CA ILE A 76 -1.12 21.08 -12.26
C ILE A 76 -0.70 22.40 -11.65
N TYR A 77 -0.46 22.47 -10.36
CA TYR A 77 -0.13 23.70 -9.67
C TYR A 77 0.85 23.43 -8.53
N LYS A 78 1.90 24.23 -8.42
CA LYS A 78 2.93 24.11 -7.36
C LYS A 78 3.48 22.68 -7.16
N GLY A 79 3.54 21.89 -8.23
CA GLY A 79 4.03 20.52 -8.17
C GLY A 79 3.04 19.47 -7.63
N TYR A 80 1.76 19.84 -7.40
CA TYR A 80 0.74 18.90 -6.98
C TYR A 80 0.11 18.19 -8.17
N GLY A 81 0.11 16.86 -8.13
CA GLY A 81 -0.78 16.02 -8.92
C GLY A 81 -2.07 15.73 -8.18
N LYS A 82 -3.11 15.32 -8.90
CA LYS A 82 -4.39 14.94 -8.31
C LYS A 82 -4.91 13.64 -8.87
N VAL A 83 -5.66 12.92 -8.04
CA VAL A 83 -6.47 11.76 -8.46
C VAL A 83 -7.81 11.81 -7.76
N LYS A 84 -8.87 11.49 -8.51
CA LYS A 84 -10.19 11.24 -7.93
C LYS A 84 -10.40 9.74 -7.82
N ALA A 85 -10.85 9.28 -6.66
CA ALA A 85 -11.10 7.88 -6.37
C ALA A 85 -12.41 7.70 -5.60
N TRP A 86 -12.97 6.51 -5.64
CA TRP A 86 -14.03 6.09 -4.74
C TRP A 86 -13.43 5.28 -3.60
N LEU A 87 -13.56 5.81 -2.39
CA LEU A 87 -13.09 5.15 -1.17
C LEU A 87 -14.25 4.33 -0.60
N PRO A 88 -14.12 3.01 -0.49
CA PRO A 88 -15.14 2.16 0.11
C PRO A 88 -15.42 2.53 1.57
N GLU A 89 -16.56 2.10 2.05
CA GLU A 89 -16.97 2.32 3.43
C GLU A 89 -15.90 1.87 4.43
N GLY A 90 -15.68 2.73 5.43
CA GLY A 90 -14.74 2.49 6.52
C GLY A 90 -14.01 3.74 6.99
N ARG A 91 -13.15 3.56 7.97
CA ARG A 91 -12.16 4.52 8.43
C ARG A 91 -10.82 4.14 7.85
N TRP A 92 -10.14 5.10 7.27
CA TRP A 92 -8.91 4.93 6.51
C TRP A 92 -7.87 5.93 6.98
N THR A 93 -6.63 5.52 7.04
CA THR A 93 -5.49 6.38 7.37
C THR A 93 -4.47 6.33 6.24
N ASP A 94 -4.05 7.48 5.74
CA ASP A 94 -2.97 7.56 4.74
C ASP A 94 -1.64 7.22 5.40
N ILE A 95 -0.94 6.23 4.87
CA ILE A 95 0.30 5.71 5.45
C ILE A 95 1.49 6.68 5.34
N PHE A 96 1.41 7.67 4.44
CA PHE A 96 2.46 8.66 4.23
C PHE A 96 2.22 9.97 4.96
N THR A 97 0.96 10.39 5.10
CA THR A 97 0.60 11.68 5.70
C THR A 97 0.01 11.57 7.10
N GLY A 98 -0.51 10.40 7.47
CA GLY A 98 -1.26 10.19 8.70
C GLY A 98 -2.68 10.78 8.68
N GLU A 99 -3.11 11.37 7.56
CA GLU A 99 -4.47 11.91 7.45
C GLU A 99 -5.53 10.82 7.51
N GLU A 100 -6.60 11.08 8.25
CA GLU A 100 -7.74 10.17 8.37
C GLU A 100 -8.88 10.55 7.43
N TYR A 101 -9.49 9.54 6.83
CA TYR A 101 -10.63 9.66 5.94
C TYR A 101 -11.74 8.72 6.41
N ILE A 102 -12.95 9.25 6.53
CA ILE A 102 -14.14 8.46 6.87
C ILE A 102 -15.05 8.41 5.63
N ALA A 103 -15.36 7.20 5.21
CA ALA A 103 -16.39 6.93 4.20
C ALA A 103 -17.55 6.21 4.89
N LYS A 104 -18.75 6.80 4.79
CA LYS A 104 -20.00 6.24 5.30
C LYS A 104 -20.51 5.14 4.36
N GLU A 105 -21.63 4.55 4.70
CA GLU A 105 -22.34 3.57 3.86
C GLU A 105 -22.43 4.04 2.39
N GLY A 106 -22.17 3.12 1.47
CA GLY A 106 -22.04 3.42 0.04
C GLY A 106 -20.69 3.96 -0.41
N GLY A 107 -19.77 4.25 0.52
CA GLY A 107 -18.47 4.81 0.23
C GLY A 107 -18.47 6.32 -0.06
N ARG A 108 -17.33 6.84 -0.49
CA ARG A 108 -17.16 8.28 -0.73
C ARG A 108 -16.27 8.54 -1.95
N GLU A 109 -16.73 9.39 -2.87
CA GLU A 109 -15.85 9.98 -3.88
C GLU A 109 -14.97 11.07 -3.24
N ILE A 110 -13.66 10.99 -3.44
CA ILE A 110 -12.68 11.90 -2.86
C ILE A 110 -11.62 12.27 -3.89
N THR A 111 -11.14 13.51 -3.82
CA THR A 111 -9.99 13.96 -4.62
C THR A 111 -8.77 14.11 -3.72
N PHE A 112 -7.74 13.35 -4.01
CA PHE A 112 -6.45 13.43 -3.34
C PHE A 112 -5.50 14.33 -4.12
N TYR A 113 -4.68 15.07 -3.39
CA TYR A 113 -3.60 15.90 -3.94
C TYR A 113 -2.30 15.48 -3.29
N ARG A 114 -1.26 15.21 -4.12
CA ARG A 114 0.08 14.84 -3.62
C ARG A 114 1.15 15.50 -4.47
N THR A 115 2.26 15.78 -3.85
CA THR A 115 3.51 16.09 -4.56
C THR A 115 4.17 14.81 -5.06
N LEU A 116 5.31 14.89 -5.73
CA LEU A 116 5.99 13.73 -6.30
C LEU A 116 6.52 12.74 -5.26
N ASP A 117 6.60 13.13 -4.00
CA ASP A 117 7.20 12.35 -2.92
C ASP A 117 6.25 11.34 -2.26
N SER A 118 4.98 11.31 -2.65
CA SER A 118 4.00 10.35 -2.16
C SER A 118 2.85 10.10 -3.14
N ILE A 119 2.10 9.04 -2.88
CA ILE A 119 0.83 8.71 -3.54
C ILE A 119 -0.22 8.44 -2.46
N PRO A 120 -1.52 8.59 -2.74
CA PRO A 120 -2.55 8.11 -1.83
C PRO A 120 -2.44 6.60 -1.63
N ALA A 121 -2.08 6.20 -0.42
CA ALA A 121 -2.00 4.82 0.02
C ALA A 121 -2.65 4.74 1.41
N LEU A 122 -3.81 4.11 1.50
CA LEU A 122 -4.67 4.17 2.67
C LEU A 122 -4.79 2.80 3.32
N ALA A 123 -4.54 2.75 4.61
CA ALA A 123 -4.78 1.58 5.45
C ALA A 123 -6.17 1.68 6.07
N LYS A 124 -6.99 0.63 5.93
CA LYS A 124 -8.28 0.55 6.63
C LYS A 124 -8.06 0.34 8.12
N ALA A 125 -8.97 0.82 8.95
CA ALA A 125 -8.96 0.54 10.38
C ALA A 125 -8.83 -0.96 10.67
N GLY A 126 -7.91 -1.35 11.55
CA GLY A 126 -7.54 -2.74 11.83
C GLY A 126 -6.44 -3.31 10.93
N THR A 127 -5.95 -2.55 9.93
CA THR A 127 -4.80 -3.01 9.12
C THR A 127 -3.52 -2.98 9.94
N THR A 128 -2.71 -4.01 9.78
CA THR A 128 -1.32 -4.06 10.24
C THR A 128 -0.40 -4.14 9.03
N LEU A 129 0.59 -3.25 8.97
CA LEU A 129 1.64 -3.24 7.95
C LEU A 129 2.97 -3.56 8.61
N ILE A 130 3.64 -4.62 8.14
CA ILE A 130 4.91 -5.06 8.69
C ILE A 130 6.03 -4.70 7.73
N ARG A 131 7.10 -4.10 8.27
CA ARG A 131 8.28 -3.69 7.51
C ARG A 131 9.57 -4.13 8.19
N SER A 132 10.61 -4.37 7.39
CA SER A 132 11.97 -4.48 7.92
C SER A 132 12.40 -3.13 8.53
N GLY A 133 12.95 -3.19 9.73
CA GLY A 133 13.59 -2.07 10.41
C GLY A 133 15.11 -2.04 10.19
N ASP A 134 15.67 -3.01 9.48
CA ASP A 134 17.09 -3.08 9.19
C ASP A 134 17.47 -2.05 8.13
N LYS A 135 18.61 -1.38 8.34
CA LYS A 135 19.09 -0.38 7.40
C LYS A 135 19.85 -1.03 6.26
N HIS A 136 19.45 -0.70 5.03
CA HIS A 136 20.24 -0.92 3.80
C HIS A 136 20.64 -2.38 3.52
N THR A 137 19.85 -3.36 3.93
CA THR A 137 20.12 -4.74 3.57
C THR A 137 19.44 -5.10 2.26
N ASN A 138 20.20 -5.70 1.33
CA ASN A 138 19.67 -6.46 0.19
C ASN A 138 19.74 -7.96 0.48
N SER A 139 19.86 -8.34 1.74
CA SER A 139 19.90 -9.72 2.16
C SER A 139 18.54 -10.37 1.90
N PRO A 140 18.52 -11.61 1.39
CA PRO A 140 17.33 -12.44 1.36
C PRO A 140 16.94 -12.96 2.74
N ASP A 141 17.81 -12.79 3.74
CA ASP A 141 17.58 -13.27 5.09
C ASP A 141 16.44 -12.53 5.77
N ASN A 142 15.80 -13.19 6.73
CA ASN A 142 14.80 -12.56 7.57
C ASN A 142 15.39 -11.36 8.32
N PRO A 143 14.66 -10.24 8.44
CA PRO A 143 15.18 -9.07 9.11
C PRO A 143 15.35 -9.31 10.61
N ASN A 144 16.44 -8.77 11.18
CA ASN A 144 16.68 -8.82 12.62
C ASN A 144 15.74 -7.90 13.41
N LYS A 145 15.13 -6.92 12.73
CA LYS A 145 14.22 -5.95 13.33
C LYS A 145 13.00 -5.77 12.42
N LEU A 146 11.83 -5.93 13.01
CA LEU A 146 10.55 -5.62 12.39
C LEU A 146 9.99 -4.31 12.92
N ILE A 147 9.36 -3.55 12.03
CA ILE A 147 8.53 -2.39 12.36
C ILE A 147 7.09 -2.79 12.05
N MET A 148 6.24 -2.71 13.06
CA MET A 148 4.82 -2.98 12.96
C MET A 148 4.04 -1.66 13.04
N GLU A 149 3.37 -1.29 11.95
CA GLU A 149 2.48 -0.14 11.88
C GLU A 149 1.05 -0.62 12.01
N VAL A 150 0.41 -0.30 13.13
CA VAL A 150 -0.96 -0.73 13.45
C VAL A 150 -1.91 0.45 13.28
N TYR A 151 -2.90 0.30 12.41
CA TYR A 151 -3.93 1.30 12.17
C TYR A 151 -5.15 0.99 13.04
N SER A 152 -5.53 1.96 13.87
CA SER A 152 -6.55 1.85 14.92
C SER A 152 -7.82 1.10 14.49
N GLY A 153 -8.11 -0.01 15.14
CA GLY A 153 -9.25 -0.91 14.86
C GLY A 153 -8.94 -2.35 15.26
N ASN A 154 -9.94 -3.23 15.13
CA ASN A 154 -9.76 -4.65 15.33
C ASN A 154 -9.24 -5.29 14.04
N GLY A 155 -8.19 -6.10 14.15
CA GLY A 155 -7.61 -6.81 13.01
C GLY A 155 -6.54 -7.78 13.45
N GLU A 156 -6.16 -8.65 12.55
CA GLU A 156 -5.07 -9.59 12.71
C GLU A 156 -4.22 -9.58 11.45
N TYR A 157 -2.96 -9.93 11.58
CA TYR A 157 -2.05 -10.12 10.47
C TYR A 157 -1.15 -11.32 10.74
N VAL A 158 -1.07 -12.22 9.79
CA VAL A 158 -0.19 -13.40 9.87
C VAL A 158 1.07 -13.09 9.07
N LEU A 159 2.20 -13.02 9.78
CA LEU A 159 3.51 -12.92 9.19
C LEU A 159 4.02 -14.32 8.84
N TYR A 160 4.54 -14.48 7.65
CA TYR A 160 5.22 -15.69 7.21
C TYR A 160 6.71 -15.41 7.03
N GLU A 161 7.52 -16.28 7.61
CA GLU A 161 8.97 -16.29 7.45
C GLU A 161 9.44 -17.71 7.16
N ASP A 162 10.54 -17.85 6.46
CA ASP A 162 11.23 -19.12 6.24
C ASP A 162 12.76 -18.93 6.22
N ASP A 163 13.47 -20.01 6.07
CA ASP A 163 14.94 -20.06 5.97
C ASP A 163 15.44 -20.08 4.51
N GLY A 164 14.54 -19.90 3.53
CA GLY A 164 14.82 -19.95 2.10
C GLY A 164 15.01 -21.38 1.54
N VAL A 165 14.86 -22.41 2.36
CA VAL A 165 15.04 -23.82 2.00
C VAL A 165 13.79 -24.65 2.27
N ASN A 166 13.16 -24.41 3.41
CA ASN A 166 11.96 -25.10 3.85
C ASN A 166 10.70 -24.26 3.58
N GLU A 167 9.52 -24.86 3.78
CA GLU A 167 8.27 -24.11 3.67
C GLU A 167 8.20 -22.99 4.73
N ALA A 168 7.55 -21.88 4.35
CA ALA A 168 7.37 -20.72 5.21
C ALA A 168 6.74 -21.10 6.56
N THR A 169 7.34 -20.61 7.63
CA THR A 169 6.81 -20.73 9.00
C THR A 169 5.87 -19.58 9.30
N THR A 170 4.76 -19.90 9.97
CA THR A 170 3.82 -18.88 10.46
C THR A 170 4.26 -18.40 11.85
N ILE A 171 4.33 -17.10 12.05
CA ILE A 171 4.64 -16.44 13.31
C ILE A 171 3.41 -15.65 13.80
#